data_998bcc5ea98430a60571a98befbc4189
#
_entry.id   998bcc5ea98430a60571a98befbc4189
#
_cell.length_a   1.000
_cell.length_b   1.000
_cell.length_c   1.000
_cell.angle_alpha   90.00
_cell.angle_beta   90.00
_cell.angle_gamma   90.00
#
_symmetry.space_group_name_H-M   'P 1'
#
loop_
_entity.id
_entity.type
_entity.pdbx_description
1 polymer ?
#
loop_
_entity_poly.entity_id
_entity_poly.type
_entity_poly.pdbx_seq_one_letter_code
_entity_poly.pdbx_strand_id
1 'polypeptide(L)'
;MKRKPGRLGVLYAAILAAIAGYFFRTAQLSGGSSVPVVTFSILMVLVFALAAVRLEKHAAYAEVYSPCRQDLVLSLLGAAGLIAGCALELRGSMFRMLISLLGLLAGLGLGAAAILRQKGQKPSAAFYVFAVLFYVAKLFRDFRHWEINPAISDYCFSLFAMISFMLASYHAGAFSFDRGARRRLAFFSLTGVLFGAISLAGASGSGLLIYAGSLFWMLACAQQMMKKP
;
A
#
# COMPACT_ATOMS: atom_id res chain seq x y z
N MET A 1 -33.15 -3.98 -6.01
CA MET A 1 -31.87 -3.27 -6.30
C MET A 1 -30.84 -4.29 -6.75
N LYS A 2 -30.49 -4.36 -8.06
CA LYS A 2 -29.56 -5.38 -8.60
C LYS A 2 -28.14 -5.06 -8.14
N ARG A 3 -27.54 -5.92 -7.33
CA ARG A 3 -26.10 -5.89 -7.02
C ARG A 3 -25.31 -5.98 -8.34
N LYS A 4 -24.54 -4.93 -8.67
CA LYS A 4 -23.55 -5.01 -9.76
C LYS A 4 -22.33 -5.79 -9.23
N PRO A 5 -22.11 -7.04 -9.62
CA PRO A 5 -21.04 -7.90 -9.06
C PRO A 5 -19.61 -7.45 -9.41
N GLY A 6 -19.45 -6.44 -10.29
CA GLY A 6 -18.17 -6.08 -10.86
C GLY A 6 -17.12 -5.42 -9.93
N ARG A 7 -17.51 -4.89 -8.78
CA ARG A 7 -16.55 -4.12 -7.94
C ARG A 7 -15.69 -5.02 -7.06
N LEU A 8 -16.25 -6.06 -6.46
CA LEU A 8 -15.47 -7.05 -5.69
C LEU A 8 -14.59 -7.90 -6.61
N GLY A 9 -15.01 -8.14 -7.85
CA GLY A 9 -14.18 -8.83 -8.85
C GLY A 9 -12.84 -8.15 -9.11
N VAL A 10 -12.79 -6.81 -9.07
CA VAL A 10 -11.53 -6.05 -9.21
C VAL A 10 -10.57 -6.30 -8.04
N LEU A 11 -11.08 -6.42 -6.80
CA LEU A 11 -10.26 -6.73 -5.64
C LEU A 11 -9.67 -8.14 -5.75
N TYR A 12 -10.47 -9.14 -6.13
CA TYR A 12 -9.97 -10.49 -6.36
C TYR A 12 -8.96 -10.55 -7.51
N ALA A 13 -9.22 -9.81 -8.61
CA ALA A 13 -8.26 -9.67 -9.70
C ALA A 13 -6.94 -9.05 -9.22
N ALA A 14 -6.99 -8.05 -8.32
CA ALA A 14 -5.78 -7.45 -7.74
C ALA A 14 -4.99 -8.43 -6.87
N ILE A 15 -5.67 -9.26 -6.07
CA ILE A 15 -5.02 -10.30 -5.26
C ILE A 15 -4.37 -11.35 -6.17
N LEU A 16 -5.08 -11.82 -7.19
CA LEU A 16 -4.52 -12.79 -8.14
C LEU A 16 -3.34 -12.19 -8.92
N ALA A 17 -3.45 -10.92 -9.33
CA ALA A 17 -2.36 -10.20 -9.98
C ALA A 17 -1.14 -10.02 -9.06
N ALA A 18 -1.36 -9.76 -7.77
CA ALA A 18 -0.29 -9.67 -6.78
C ALA A 18 0.46 -11.00 -6.64
N ILE A 19 -0.28 -12.11 -6.56
CA ILE A 19 0.30 -13.46 -6.50
C ILE A 19 1.08 -13.77 -7.79
N ALA A 20 0.49 -13.54 -8.97
CA ALA A 20 1.16 -13.76 -10.24
C ALA A 20 2.41 -12.89 -10.39
N GLY A 21 2.32 -11.60 -10.02
CA GLY A 21 3.46 -10.67 -10.04
C GLY A 21 4.60 -11.11 -9.13
N TYR A 22 4.29 -11.62 -7.94
CA TYR A 22 5.28 -12.21 -7.04
C TYR A 22 6.03 -13.38 -7.71
N PHE A 23 5.31 -14.32 -8.34
CA PHE A 23 5.94 -15.46 -9.01
C PHE A 23 6.75 -15.03 -10.23
N PHE A 24 6.28 -14.09 -11.07
CA PHE A 24 7.06 -13.57 -12.18
C PHE A 24 8.35 -12.90 -11.70
N ARG A 25 8.29 -12.17 -10.58
CA ARG A 25 9.49 -11.56 -10.00
C ARG A 25 10.46 -12.60 -9.43
N THR A 26 9.96 -13.63 -8.77
CA THR A 26 10.78 -14.73 -8.26
C THR A 26 11.49 -15.45 -9.41
N ALA A 27 10.79 -15.71 -10.51
CA ALA A 27 11.39 -16.29 -11.71
C ALA A 27 12.47 -15.40 -12.33
N GLN A 28 12.25 -14.07 -12.35
CA GLN A 28 13.25 -13.11 -12.79
C GLN A 28 14.51 -13.14 -11.90
N LEU A 29 14.34 -13.14 -10.59
CA LEU A 29 15.45 -13.17 -9.63
C LEU A 29 16.25 -14.48 -9.70
N SER A 30 15.63 -15.57 -10.20
CA SER A 30 16.29 -16.85 -10.46
C SER A 30 17.05 -16.91 -11.81
N GLY A 31 17.26 -15.76 -12.46
CA GLY A 31 17.99 -15.66 -13.74
C GLY A 31 17.09 -15.60 -14.98
N GLY A 32 15.75 -15.49 -14.81
CA GLY A 32 14.81 -15.33 -15.91
C GLY A 32 14.79 -13.92 -16.50
N SER A 33 14.09 -13.77 -17.64
CA SER A 33 13.90 -12.46 -18.27
C SER A 33 13.06 -11.52 -17.42
N SER A 34 13.36 -10.21 -17.46
CA SER A 34 12.54 -9.16 -16.83
C SER A 34 11.28 -8.80 -17.63
N VAL A 35 11.22 -9.17 -18.91
CA VAL A 35 10.13 -8.81 -19.82
C VAL A 35 8.74 -9.24 -19.30
N PRO A 36 8.53 -10.49 -18.82
CA PRO A 36 7.21 -10.91 -18.35
C PRO A 36 6.70 -10.08 -17.18
N VAL A 37 7.52 -9.81 -16.17
CA VAL A 37 7.08 -9.06 -14.99
C VAL A 37 6.80 -7.59 -15.32
N VAL A 38 7.60 -6.97 -16.21
CA VAL A 38 7.40 -5.58 -16.64
C VAL A 38 6.12 -5.45 -17.46
N THR A 39 5.95 -6.29 -18.50
CA THR A 39 4.76 -6.28 -19.37
C THR A 39 3.49 -6.54 -18.56
N PHE A 40 3.51 -7.54 -17.68
CA PHE A 40 2.40 -7.86 -16.79
C PHE A 40 2.05 -6.68 -15.89
N SER A 41 3.06 -6.02 -15.28
CA SER A 41 2.85 -4.88 -14.40
C SER A 41 2.20 -3.70 -15.13
N ILE A 42 2.66 -3.37 -16.34
CA ILE A 42 2.08 -2.30 -17.16
C ILE A 42 0.61 -2.60 -17.48
N LEU A 43 0.32 -3.83 -17.92
CA LEU A 43 -1.04 -4.25 -18.24
C LEU A 43 -1.96 -4.14 -17.02
N MET A 44 -1.52 -4.60 -15.86
CA MET A 44 -2.32 -4.56 -14.64
C MET A 44 -2.55 -3.13 -14.14
N VAL A 45 -1.55 -2.23 -14.23
CA VAL A 45 -1.72 -0.82 -13.89
C VAL A 45 -2.77 -0.16 -14.78
N LEU A 46 -2.80 -0.46 -16.08
CA LEU A 46 -3.84 0.03 -17.00
C LEU A 46 -5.23 -0.49 -16.60
N VAL A 47 -5.35 -1.78 -16.28
CA VAL A 47 -6.62 -2.38 -15.81
C VAL A 47 -7.08 -1.69 -14.52
N PHE A 48 -6.18 -1.44 -13.56
CA PHE A 48 -6.53 -0.74 -12.31
C PHE A 48 -6.90 0.72 -12.54
N ALA A 49 -6.25 1.41 -13.47
CA ALA A 49 -6.62 2.76 -13.86
C ALA A 49 -8.05 2.79 -14.45
N LEU A 50 -8.37 1.88 -15.37
CA LEU A 50 -9.71 1.76 -15.94
C LEU A 50 -10.77 1.41 -14.88
N ALA A 51 -10.43 0.52 -13.94
CA ALA A 51 -11.32 0.18 -12.85
C ALA A 51 -11.58 1.38 -11.92
N ALA A 52 -10.53 2.14 -11.61
CA ALA A 52 -10.63 3.32 -10.76
C ALA A 52 -11.45 4.46 -11.41
N VAL A 53 -11.31 4.68 -12.71
CA VAL A 53 -12.09 5.70 -13.45
C VAL A 53 -13.59 5.45 -13.38
N ARG A 54 -14.03 4.18 -13.25
CA ARG A 54 -15.45 3.81 -13.10
C ARG A 54 -16.03 4.12 -11.71
N LEU A 55 -15.21 4.51 -10.75
CA LEU A 55 -15.65 4.93 -9.42
C LEU A 55 -16.04 6.41 -9.41
N GLU A 56 -16.76 6.84 -8.40
CA GLU A 56 -17.07 8.25 -8.16
C GLU A 56 -15.80 9.05 -7.86
N LYS A 57 -15.71 10.28 -8.37
CA LYS A 57 -14.51 11.11 -8.23
C LYS A 57 -14.27 11.51 -6.78
N HIS A 58 -15.32 11.95 -6.11
CA HIS A 58 -15.32 12.38 -4.71
C HIS A 58 -16.39 11.61 -3.95
N ALA A 59 -16.15 11.36 -2.69
CA ALA A 59 -17.13 10.75 -1.79
C ALA A 59 -16.87 11.27 -0.37
N ALA A 60 -17.94 11.44 0.41
CA ALA A 60 -17.82 11.78 1.82
C ALA A 60 -17.28 10.59 2.63
N TYR A 61 -16.68 10.88 3.79
CA TYR A 61 -16.11 9.85 4.65
C TYR A 61 -17.14 8.75 4.99
N ALA A 62 -18.34 9.13 5.39
CA ALA A 62 -19.43 8.21 5.79
C ALA A 62 -19.93 7.31 4.65
N GLU A 63 -19.78 7.74 3.39
CA GLU A 63 -20.19 6.96 2.22
C GLU A 63 -19.23 5.83 1.88
N VAL A 64 -17.97 5.98 2.26
CA VAL A 64 -16.89 5.06 1.89
C VAL A 64 -16.51 4.13 3.03
N TYR A 65 -16.42 4.67 4.23
CA TYR A 65 -15.97 3.93 5.40
C TYR A 65 -17.15 3.41 6.22
N SER A 66 -17.43 2.14 6.08
CA SER A 66 -18.38 1.41 6.95
C SER A 66 -17.59 0.51 7.92
N PRO A 67 -18.01 0.40 9.20
CA PRO A 67 -17.41 -0.54 10.14
C PRO A 67 -17.43 -1.96 9.59
N CYS A 68 -16.25 -2.59 9.50
CA CYS A 68 -16.12 -3.95 8.98
C CYS A 68 -14.97 -4.67 9.68
N ARG A 69 -15.24 -5.86 10.22
CA ARG A 69 -14.21 -6.66 10.91
C ARG A 69 -13.05 -7.04 10.02
N GLN A 70 -13.30 -7.37 8.75
CA GLN A 70 -12.23 -7.75 7.82
C GLN A 70 -11.25 -6.59 7.58
N ASP A 71 -11.78 -5.35 7.40
CA ASP A 71 -10.95 -4.17 7.21
C ASP A 71 -10.13 -3.85 8.46
N LEU A 72 -10.72 -4.06 9.66
CA LEU A 72 -10.00 -3.90 10.93
C LEU A 72 -8.83 -4.89 11.02
N VAL A 73 -9.09 -6.19 10.78
CA VAL A 73 -8.05 -7.22 10.85
C VAL A 73 -6.92 -6.95 9.86
N LEU A 74 -7.23 -6.66 8.59
CA LEU A 74 -6.23 -6.34 7.58
C LEU A 74 -5.42 -5.09 7.94
N SER A 75 -6.09 -4.04 8.43
CA SER A 75 -5.41 -2.81 8.84
C SER A 75 -4.51 -3.01 10.06
N LEU A 76 -4.94 -3.82 11.05
CA LEU A 76 -4.13 -4.13 12.22
C LEU A 76 -2.94 -5.03 11.88
N LEU A 77 -3.12 -6.02 11.00
CA LEU A 77 -2.02 -6.83 10.47
C LEU A 77 -1.02 -5.93 9.73
N GLY A 78 -1.52 -4.98 8.93
CA GLY A 78 -0.71 -3.98 8.26
C GLY A 78 0.11 -3.13 9.22
N ALA A 79 -0.54 -2.60 10.25
CA ALA A 79 0.09 -1.80 11.30
C ALA A 79 1.15 -2.61 12.08
N ALA A 80 0.82 -3.85 12.46
CA ALA A 80 1.71 -4.74 13.19
C ALA A 80 2.96 -5.09 12.36
N GLY A 81 2.79 -5.39 11.06
CA GLY A 81 3.90 -5.66 10.15
C GLY A 81 4.83 -4.45 10.00
N LEU A 82 4.28 -3.24 9.87
CA LEU A 82 5.05 -1.99 9.83
C LEU A 82 5.84 -1.78 11.14
N ILE A 83 5.18 -1.92 12.29
CA ILE A 83 5.80 -1.76 13.60
C ILE A 83 6.93 -2.78 13.77
N ALA A 84 6.67 -4.07 13.49
CA ALA A 84 7.67 -5.13 13.62
C ALA A 84 8.87 -4.90 12.69
N GLY A 85 8.63 -4.56 11.43
CA GLY A 85 9.70 -4.28 10.47
C GLY A 85 10.56 -3.08 10.87
N CYS A 86 9.93 -1.98 11.32
CA CYS A 86 10.65 -0.79 11.78
C CYS A 86 11.38 -1.04 13.11
N ALA A 87 10.83 -1.82 14.02
CA ALA A 87 11.49 -2.20 15.27
C ALA A 87 12.80 -2.96 15.04
N LEU A 88 12.83 -3.85 14.03
CA LEU A 88 14.06 -4.55 13.64
C LEU A 88 15.13 -3.60 13.05
N GLU A 89 14.72 -2.48 12.42
CA GLU A 89 15.64 -1.48 11.86
C GLU A 89 16.19 -0.48 12.88
N LEU A 90 15.72 -0.46 14.13
CA LEU A 90 16.18 0.48 15.17
C LEU A 90 17.68 0.31 15.51
N ARG A 91 18.25 -0.87 15.26
CA ARG A 91 19.66 -1.19 15.50
C ARG A 91 20.53 -0.76 14.32
N GLY A 92 20.57 0.53 13.98
CA GLY A 92 21.30 1.01 12.80
C GLY A 92 21.99 2.35 13.04
N SER A 93 22.40 3.01 11.93
CA SER A 93 22.91 4.38 11.97
C SER A 93 21.82 5.35 12.47
N MET A 94 22.21 6.50 13.00
CA MET A 94 21.28 7.51 13.52
C MET A 94 20.17 7.87 12.51
N PHE A 95 20.51 7.99 11.23
CA PHE A 95 19.54 8.28 10.18
C PHE A 95 18.53 7.14 9.98
N ARG A 96 18.99 5.88 10.04
CA ARG A 96 18.12 4.71 9.97
C ARG A 96 17.17 4.64 11.15
N MET A 97 17.67 4.93 12.36
CA MET A 97 16.88 4.98 13.59
C MET A 97 15.77 6.03 13.51
N LEU A 98 16.05 7.25 13.00
CA LEU A 98 15.02 8.29 12.82
C LEU A 98 13.90 7.84 11.86
N ILE A 99 14.25 7.21 10.73
CA ILE A 99 13.25 6.67 9.79
C ILE A 99 12.43 5.56 10.45
N SER A 100 13.08 4.69 11.21
CA SER A 100 12.39 3.60 11.91
C SER A 100 11.43 4.12 12.99
N LEU A 101 11.81 5.15 13.75
CA LEU A 101 10.91 5.83 14.70
C LEU A 101 9.70 6.42 13.99
N LEU A 102 9.90 7.05 12.84
CA LEU A 102 8.81 7.57 12.02
C LEU A 102 7.89 6.45 11.52
N GLY A 103 8.46 5.30 11.16
CA GLY A 103 7.70 4.10 10.76
C GLY A 103 6.91 3.48 11.93
N LEU A 104 7.45 3.49 13.15
CA LEU A 104 6.71 3.07 14.34
C LEU A 104 5.50 3.99 14.57
N LEU A 105 5.69 5.31 14.49
CA LEU A 105 4.59 6.28 14.60
C LEU A 105 3.56 6.09 13.48
N ALA A 106 4.00 5.79 12.25
CA ALA A 106 3.12 5.46 11.13
C ALA A 106 2.29 4.22 11.42
N GLY A 107 2.90 3.13 11.88
CA GLY A 107 2.19 1.90 12.23
C GLY A 107 1.17 2.11 13.33
N LEU A 108 1.56 2.80 14.42
CA LEU A 108 0.65 3.16 15.52
C LEU A 108 -0.50 4.04 15.04
N GLY A 109 -0.22 5.04 14.19
CA GLY A 109 -1.23 5.93 13.61
C GLY A 109 -2.23 5.17 12.72
N LEU A 110 -1.75 4.30 11.83
CA LEU A 110 -2.62 3.49 10.98
C LEU A 110 -3.47 2.50 11.80
N GLY A 111 -2.92 1.90 12.84
CA GLY A 111 -3.66 1.03 13.77
C GLY A 111 -4.74 1.80 14.52
N ALA A 112 -4.40 2.97 15.07
CA ALA A 112 -5.37 3.85 15.75
C ALA A 112 -6.49 4.29 14.80
N ALA A 113 -6.14 4.68 13.57
CA ALA A 113 -7.11 5.05 12.55
C ALA A 113 -8.06 3.88 12.21
N ALA A 114 -7.56 2.64 12.16
CA ALA A 114 -8.38 1.45 11.93
C ALA A 114 -9.39 1.22 13.08
N ILE A 115 -8.95 1.36 14.33
CA ILE A 115 -9.80 1.20 15.51
C ILE A 115 -10.90 2.29 15.57
N LEU A 116 -10.52 3.55 15.29
CA LEU A 116 -11.48 4.65 15.25
C LEU A 116 -12.54 4.44 14.15
N ARG A 117 -12.11 3.99 12.96
CA ARG A 117 -13.04 3.63 11.86
C ARG A 117 -14.02 2.54 12.26
N GLN A 118 -13.55 1.51 12.98
CA GLN A 118 -14.40 0.43 13.47
C GLN A 118 -15.46 0.95 14.49
N LYS A 119 -15.10 1.97 15.27
CA LYS A 119 -16.05 2.66 16.20
C LYS A 119 -16.98 3.66 15.48
N GLY A 120 -16.93 3.77 14.16
CA GLY A 120 -17.69 4.76 13.39
C GLY A 120 -17.18 6.20 13.56
N GLN A 121 -16.02 6.39 14.17
CA GLN A 121 -15.42 7.70 14.38
C GLN A 121 -14.48 8.04 13.21
N LYS A 122 -14.44 9.32 12.87
CA LYS A 122 -13.57 9.86 11.81
C LYS A 122 -12.16 10.06 12.37
N PRO A 123 -11.13 9.33 11.86
CA PRO A 123 -9.78 9.48 12.35
C PRO A 123 -9.17 10.82 11.93
N SER A 124 -8.26 11.35 12.76
CA SER A 124 -7.50 12.55 12.41
C SER A 124 -6.57 12.30 11.21
N ALA A 125 -6.40 13.30 10.36
CA ALA A 125 -5.44 13.28 9.25
C ALA A 125 -3.99 13.06 9.72
N ALA A 126 -3.65 13.48 10.93
CA ALA A 126 -2.32 13.33 11.50
C ALA A 126 -1.83 11.87 11.51
N PHE A 127 -2.74 10.89 11.71
CA PHE A 127 -2.38 9.47 11.68
C PHE A 127 -1.84 9.01 10.31
N TYR A 128 -2.32 9.61 9.23
CA TYR A 128 -1.88 9.29 7.88
C TYR A 128 -0.64 10.07 7.46
N VAL A 129 -0.44 11.28 8.03
CA VAL A 129 0.75 12.10 7.76
C VAL A 129 2.03 11.37 8.17
N PHE A 130 2.05 10.70 9.32
CA PHE A 130 3.20 9.89 9.74
C PHE A 130 3.52 8.79 8.72
N ALA A 131 2.51 8.13 8.16
CA ALA A 131 2.71 7.12 7.13
C ALA A 131 3.30 7.72 5.84
N VAL A 132 2.79 8.87 5.39
CA VAL A 132 3.32 9.60 4.23
C VAL A 132 4.79 9.96 4.45
N LEU A 133 5.12 10.59 5.59
CA LEU A 133 6.48 10.99 5.92
C LEU A 133 7.43 9.79 6.01
N PHE A 134 6.97 8.68 6.59
CA PHE A 134 7.74 7.44 6.66
C PHE A 134 8.10 6.92 5.26
N TYR A 135 7.11 6.80 4.35
CA TYR A 135 7.37 6.30 3.01
C TYR A 135 8.26 7.25 2.19
N VAL A 136 8.10 8.57 2.36
CA VAL A 136 9.00 9.56 1.74
C VAL A 136 10.42 9.39 2.26
N ALA A 137 10.63 9.36 3.57
CA ALA A 137 11.95 9.23 4.17
C ALA A 137 12.62 7.90 3.79
N LYS A 138 11.84 6.80 3.78
CA LYS A 138 12.32 5.49 3.34
C LYS A 138 12.70 5.49 1.87
N LEU A 139 11.89 6.11 1.01
CA LEU A 139 12.18 6.24 -0.42
C LEU A 139 13.50 6.98 -0.66
N PHE A 140 13.74 8.11 0.01
CA PHE A 140 15.00 8.84 -0.08
C PHE A 140 16.20 8.01 0.39
N ARG A 141 16.04 7.27 1.49
CA ARG A 141 17.09 6.38 1.98
C ARG A 141 17.45 5.30 0.97
N ASP A 142 16.43 4.63 0.47
CA ASP A 142 16.60 3.51 -0.44
C ASP A 142 17.15 4.00 -1.80
N PHE A 143 16.70 5.17 -2.30
CA PHE A 143 17.22 5.80 -3.51
C PHE A 143 18.71 6.08 -3.44
N ARG A 144 19.21 6.66 -2.34
CA ARG A 144 20.66 6.88 -2.15
C ARG A 144 21.49 5.60 -2.19
N HIS A 145 20.88 4.48 -1.82
CA HIS A 145 21.54 3.17 -1.86
C HIS A 145 21.54 2.59 -3.28
N TRP A 146 20.48 2.86 -4.05
CA TRP A 146 20.34 2.40 -5.44
C TRP A 146 21.19 3.16 -6.43
N GLU A 147 21.47 4.45 -6.18
CA GLU A 147 22.29 5.29 -7.04
C GLU A 147 23.72 4.73 -7.24
N ILE A 148 24.21 3.95 -6.27
CA ILE A 148 25.54 3.33 -6.31
C ILE A 148 25.52 2.01 -7.12
N ASN A 149 24.36 1.46 -7.46
CA ASN A 149 24.21 0.13 -8.03
C ASN A 149 23.60 0.21 -9.45
N PRO A 150 24.28 -0.26 -10.52
CA PRO A 150 23.83 -0.08 -11.91
C PRO A 150 22.56 -0.87 -12.28
N ALA A 151 22.04 -1.75 -11.42
CA ALA A 151 20.86 -2.55 -11.68
C ALA A 151 19.55 -1.79 -11.33
N ILE A 152 19.32 -0.62 -11.94
CA ILE A 152 18.13 0.22 -11.70
C ILE A 152 16.83 -0.56 -11.90
N SER A 153 16.78 -1.49 -12.86
CA SER A 153 15.60 -2.32 -13.13
C SER A 153 15.14 -3.14 -11.92
N ASP A 154 16.05 -3.50 -11.01
CA ASP A 154 15.73 -4.33 -9.84
C ASP A 154 15.01 -3.54 -8.76
N TYR A 155 15.20 -2.24 -8.72
CA TYR A 155 14.63 -1.36 -7.71
C TYR A 155 13.37 -0.62 -8.16
N CYS A 156 13.04 -0.62 -9.46
CA CYS A 156 11.86 0.06 -9.99
C CYS A 156 10.56 -0.37 -9.30
N PHE A 157 10.39 -1.67 -9.05
CA PHE A 157 9.17 -2.18 -8.42
C PHE A 157 9.04 -1.72 -6.98
N SER A 158 10.14 -1.70 -6.22
CA SER A 158 10.19 -1.19 -4.85
C SER A 158 9.90 0.31 -4.79
N LEU A 159 10.41 1.07 -5.76
CA LEU A 159 10.11 2.49 -5.91
C LEU A 159 8.61 2.72 -6.17
N PHE A 160 8.03 2.01 -7.13
CA PHE A 160 6.60 2.12 -7.43
C PHE A 160 5.72 1.67 -6.25
N ALA A 161 6.13 0.66 -5.50
CA ALA A 161 5.46 0.24 -4.28
C ALA A 161 5.44 1.37 -3.24
N MET A 162 6.59 1.97 -2.92
CA MET A 162 6.71 3.06 -1.95
C MET A 162 5.91 4.29 -2.36
N ILE A 163 5.98 4.69 -3.65
CA ILE A 163 5.17 5.80 -4.18
C ILE A 163 3.68 5.49 -4.03
N SER A 164 3.25 4.28 -4.36
CA SER A 164 1.84 3.88 -4.24
C SER A 164 1.37 3.90 -2.79
N PHE A 165 2.18 3.41 -1.84
CA PHE A 165 1.89 3.42 -0.41
C PHE A 165 1.78 4.85 0.13
N MET A 166 2.72 5.72 -0.25
CA MET A 166 2.72 7.13 0.11
C MET A 166 1.45 7.84 -0.37
N LEU A 167 1.15 7.72 -1.68
CA LEU A 167 0.00 8.41 -2.28
C LEU A 167 -1.34 7.84 -1.79
N ALA A 168 -1.44 6.53 -1.56
CA ALA A 168 -2.62 5.94 -0.95
C ALA A 168 -2.83 6.48 0.48
N SER A 169 -1.77 6.55 1.30
CA SER A 169 -1.86 7.11 2.65
C SER A 169 -2.24 8.59 2.64
N TYR A 170 -1.69 9.38 1.72
CA TYR A 170 -2.07 10.78 1.53
C TYR A 170 -3.57 10.93 1.19
N HIS A 171 -4.05 10.16 0.20
CA HIS A 171 -5.45 10.21 -0.19
C HIS A 171 -6.39 9.64 0.88
N ALA A 172 -5.95 8.66 1.67
CA ALA A 172 -6.71 8.19 2.84
C ALA A 172 -6.86 9.29 3.90
N GLY A 173 -5.78 10.06 4.15
CA GLY A 173 -5.82 11.22 5.05
C GLY A 173 -6.77 12.34 4.58
N ALA A 174 -6.92 12.53 3.26
CA ALA A 174 -7.82 13.55 2.71
C ALA A 174 -9.30 13.30 3.05
N PHE A 175 -9.70 12.06 3.32
CA PHE A 175 -11.06 11.73 3.78
C PHE A 175 -11.35 12.27 5.19
N SER A 176 -10.33 12.53 6.01
CA SER A 176 -10.52 13.19 7.31
C SER A 176 -11.11 14.61 7.19
N PHE A 177 -10.97 15.23 6.03
CA PHE A 177 -11.50 16.55 5.71
C PHE A 177 -12.73 16.51 4.77
N ASP A 178 -13.35 15.34 4.54
CA ASP A 178 -14.43 15.11 3.54
C ASP A 178 -14.08 15.54 2.11
N ARG A 179 -12.79 15.65 1.80
CA ARG A 179 -12.25 15.96 0.47
C ARG A 179 -11.60 14.75 -0.19
N GLY A 180 -12.03 13.56 0.19
CA GLY A 180 -11.45 12.31 -0.28
C GLY A 180 -11.68 12.07 -1.77
N ALA A 181 -10.61 11.75 -2.50
CA ALA A 181 -10.66 11.35 -3.90
C ALA A 181 -10.71 9.82 -4.00
N ARG A 182 -11.93 9.25 -4.04
CA ARG A 182 -12.16 7.80 -4.07
C ARG A 182 -11.42 7.10 -5.21
N ARG A 183 -11.44 7.68 -6.42
CA ARG A 183 -10.73 7.13 -7.59
C ARG A 183 -9.23 7.00 -7.35
N ARG A 184 -8.61 8.05 -6.80
CA ARG A 184 -7.16 8.09 -6.57
C ARG A 184 -6.76 7.11 -5.50
N LEU A 185 -7.49 7.07 -4.37
CA LEU A 185 -7.20 6.11 -3.31
C LEU A 185 -7.36 4.68 -3.80
N ALA A 186 -8.41 4.37 -4.58
CA ALA A 186 -8.61 3.05 -5.16
C ALA A 186 -7.46 2.67 -6.11
N PHE A 187 -7.06 3.57 -7.00
CA PHE A 187 -5.96 3.32 -7.92
C PHE A 187 -4.65 3.05 -7.18
N PHE A 188 -4.25 3.93 -6.27
CA PHE A 188 -2.98 3.77 -5.55
C PHE A 188 -3.00 2.58 -4.57
N SER A 189 -4.15 2.21 -4.01
CA SER A 189 -4.22 1.01 -3.18
C SER A 189 -4.08 -0.26 -4.02
N LEU A 190 -4.73 -0.35 -5.19
CA LEU A 190 -4.61 -1.52 -6.08
C LEU A 190 -3.20 -1.67 -6.65
N THR A 191 -2.59 -0.56 -7.09
CA THR A 191 -1.18 -0.57 -7.56
C THR A 191 -0.22 -0.87 -6.42
N GLY A 192 -0.50 -0.38 -5.21
CA GLY A 192 0.26 -0.70 -4.01
C GLY A 192 0.21 -2.18 -3.65
N VAL A 193 -0.94 -2.84 -3.81
CA VAL A 193 -1.07 -4.30 -3.63
C VAL A 193 -0.20 -5.04 -4.64
N LEU A 194 -0.24 -4.66 -5.92
CA LEU A 194 0.55 -5.29 -6.98
C LEU A 194 2.06 -5.12 -6.73
N PHE A 195 2.52 -3.87 -6.66
CA PHE A 195 3.95 -3.59 -6.53
C PHE A 195 4.52 -3.98 -5.17
N GLY A 196 3.69 -3.90 -4.11
CA GLY A 196 4.06 -4.42 -2.80
C GLY A 196 4.35 -5.92 -2.83
N ALA A 197 3.51 -6.70 -3.50
CA ALA A 197 3.72 -8.15 -3.66
C ALA A 197 4.95 -8.48 -4.53
N ILE A 198 5.14 -7.75 -5.64
CA ILE A 198 6.33 -7.91 -6.49
C ILE A 198 7.61 -7.60 -5.69
N SER A 199 7.57 -6.56 -4.87
CA SER A 199 8.73 -6.15 -4.04
C SER A 199 9.03 -7.15 -2.91
N LEU A 200 8.02 -7.87 -2.42
CA LEU A 200 8.22 -8.94 -1.43
C LEU A 200 9.14 -10.05 -1.92
N ALA A 201 9.14 -10.37 -3.22
CA ALA A 201 9.99 -11.41 -3.78
C ALA A 201 11.48 -11.13 -3.64
N GLY A 202 11.89 -9.84 -3.65
CA GLY A 202 13.28 -9.42 -3.46
C GLY A 202 13.59 -8.90 -2.05
N ALA A 203 12.59 -8.85 -1.15
CA ALA A 203 12.77 -8.30 0.18
C ALA A 203 13.31 -9.34 1.16
N SER A 204 14.14 -8.89 2.09
CA SER A 204 14.69 -9.72 3.17
C SER A 204 14.60 -8.99 4.52
N GLY A 205 14.64 -9.77 5.60
CA GLY A 205 14.69 -9.23 6.96
C GLY A 205 13.55 -8.24 7.28
N SER A 206 13.91 -7.06 7.75
CA SER A 206 12.97 -5.98 8.10
C SER A 206 12.15 -5.49 6.91
N GLY A 207 12.75 -5.46 5.71
CA GLY A 207 12.09 -5.03 4.49
C GLY A 207 10.88 -5.88 4.15
N LEU A 208 10.97 -7.20 4.33
CA LEU A 208 9.86 -8.13 4.12
C LEU A 208 8.66 -7.77 4.99
N LEU A 209 8.87 -7.50 6.28
CA LEU A 209 7.79 -7.12 7.20
C LEU A 209 7.17 -5.77 6.85
N ILE A 210 7.99 -4.80 6.42
CA ILE A 210 7.52 -3.47 6.01
C ILE A 210 6.65 -3.59 4.75
N TYR A 211 7.10 -4.33 3.71
CA TYR A 211 6.31 -4.53 2.49
C TYR A 211 5.05 -5.34 2.75
N ALA A 212 5.13 -6.42 3.52
CA ALA A 212 3.97 -7.23 3.88
C ALA A 212 2.94 -6.41 4.69
N GLY A 213 3.40 -5.66 5.69
CA GLY A 213 2.53 -4.77 6.47
C GLY A 213 1.85 -3.71 5.60
N SER A 214 2.62 -3.05 4.74
CA SER A 214 2.09 -2.07 3.80
C SER A 214 1.08 -2.68 2.83
N LEU A 215 1.32 -3.90 2.34
CA LEU A 215 0.42 -4.63 1.45
C LEU A 215 -0.92 -4.93 2.14
N PHE A 216 -0.93 -5.42 3.38
CA PHE A 216 -2.18 -5.65 4.12
C PHE A 216 -2.95 -4.35 4.34
N TRP A 217 -2.26 -3.24 4.64
CA TRP A 217 -2.87 -1.92 4.72
C TRP A 217 -3.48 -1.49 3.39
N MET A 218 -2.80 -1.69 2.26
CA MET A 218 -3.32 -1.38 0.93
C MET A 218 -4.53 -2.24 0.56
N LEU A 219 -4.53 -3.53 0.93
CA LEU A 219 -5.68 -4.41 0.74
C LEU A 219 -6.90 -3.90 1.51
N ALA A 220 -6.73 -3.46 2.76
CA ALA A 220 -7.82 -2.86 3.53
C ALA A 220 -8.37 -1.60 2.85
N CYS A 221 -7.50 -0.70 2.38
CA CYS A 221 -7.91 0.50 1.66
C CYS A 221 -8.64 0.16 0.35
N ALA A 222 -8.10 -0.77 -0.46
CA ALA A 222 -8.73 -1.20 -1.70
C ALA A 222 -10.10 -1.83 -1.46
N GLN A 223 -10.24 -2.68 -0.43
CA GLN A 223 -11.50 -3.32 -0.07
C GLN A 223 -12.57 -2.27 0.27
N GLN A 224 -12.24 -1.25 1.06
CA GLN A 224 -13.18 -0.19 1.41
C GLN A 224 -13.62 0.62 0.19
N MET A 225 -12.69 0.96 -0.70
CA MET A 225 -13.03 1.71 -1.92
C MET A 225 -13.89 0.92 -2.88
N MET A 226 -13.79 -0.41 -2.89
CA MET A 226 -14.56 -1.30 -3.78
C MET A 226 -15.92 -1.69 -3.19
N LYS A 227 -16.15 -1.53 -1.88
CA LYS A 227 -17.47 -1.69 -1.28
C LYS A 227 -18.41 -0.62 -1.84
N LYS A 228 -19.66 -1.02 -2.05
CA LYS A 228 -20.74 -0.10 -2.37
C LYS A 228 -21.21 0.56 -1.05
N PRO A 229 -21.49 1.86 -1.05
CA PRO A 229 -22.21 2.46 0.07
C PRO A 229 -23.59 1.82 0.27
#